data_e92860f1374e3dab4714457511d0ccae
#
_entry.id   e92860f1374e3dab4714457511d0ccae
#
_cell.length_a   1.000
_cell.length_b   1.000
_cell.length_c   1.000
_cell.angle_alpha   90.00
_cell.angle_beta   90.00
_cell.angle_gamma   90.00
#
_symmetry.space_group_name_H-M   'P 1'
#
loop_
_entity.id
_entity.type
_entity.pdbx_description
1 polymer ?
#
loop_
_entity_poly.entity_id
_entity_poly.type
_entity_poly.pdbx_seq_one_letter_code
_entity_poly.pdbx_strand_id
1 'polypeptide(L)'
;MTKRDADYFSQKYSLTRTHSEVLHAATIVPPGRALDLGCGNGRNSLYLAANGFAVTAWDKNPMSVNNLESIRAAERLDNLQTAVKDLNSLSFGGEYDLILSTVVMMFLEPDTIPGLIANMQRCTAAGGYNLIVAAMDTADYPCTVGFPFAFKPNELRDYYQGWELLKYNEDVGELHRTDANGNRIKLRFATHEAALFAIT
;
A
#
# COMPACT_ATOMS: atom_id res chain seq x y z
N MET A 1 -6.90 11.85 -20.93
CA MET A 1 -7.47 12.07 -19.58
C MET A 1 -6.72 13.20 -18.90
N THR A 2 -7.43 14.14 -18.25
CA THR A 2 -6.78 15.18 -17.44
C THR A 2 -6.24 14.53 -16.16
N LYS A 3 -4.94 14.67 -15.88
CA LYS A 3 -4.35 14.17 -14.64
C LYS A 3 -5.06 14.78 -13.43
N ARG A 4 -5.33 13.96 -12.41
CA ARG A 4 -5.91 14.41 -11.14
C ARG A 4 -4.78 14.69 -10.15
N ASP A 5 -4.90 15.76 -9.38
CA ASP A 5 -3.97 16.06 -8.30
C ASP A 5 -4.19 15.15 -7.08
N ALA A 6 -3.32 15.27 -6.10
CA ALA A 6 -3.31 14.44 -4.89
C ALA A 6 -4.57 14.59 -4.02
N ASP A 7 -5.25 15.72 -4.11
CA ASP A 7 -6.37 16.09 -3.24
C ASP A 7 -7.74 15.92 -3.92
N TYR A 8 -7.78 15.67 -5.23
CA TYR A 8 -9.02 15.60 -6.00
C TYR A 8 -10.05 14.64 -5.40
N PHE A 9 -9.65 13.38 -5.15
CA PHE A 9 -10.57 12.37 -4.65
C PHE A 9 -10.93 12.59 -3.17
N SER A 10 -10.01 13.10 -2.36
CA SER A 10 -10.29 13.42 -0.96
C SER A 10 -11.29 14.59 -0.85
N GLN A 11 -11.15 15.62 -1.65
CA GLN A 11 -12.07 16.75 -1.66
C GLN A 11 -13.45 16.39 -2.23
N LYS A 12 -13.49 15.62 -3.31
CA LYS A 12 -14.75 15.30 -4.00
C LYS A 12 -15.57 14.23 -3.33
N TYR A 13 -14.91 13.21 -2.75
CA TYR A 13 -15.56 12.01 -2.20
C TYR A 13 -15.33 11.80 -0.70
N SER A 14 -14.77 12.80 -0.03
CA SER A 14 -14.47 12.74 1.43
C SER A 14 -13.58 11.56 1.81
N LEU A 15 -12.72 11.12 0.91
CA LEU A 15 -11.71 10.09 1.18
C LEU A 15 -10.54 10.69 1.98
N THR A 16 -9.77 9.83 2.63
CA THR A 16 -8.44 10.25 3.08
C THR A 16 -7.57 10.58 1.87
N ARG A 17 -6.65 11.52 2.03
CA ARG A 17 -5.71 11.94 0.98
C ARG A 17 -4.88 10.74 0.50
N THR A 18 -4.51 10.72 -0.78
CA THR A 18 -3.54 9.77 -1.32
C THR A 18 -2.27 9.77 -0.46
N HIS A 19 -1.75 8.58 -0.17
CA HIS A 19 -0.58 8.42 0.70
C HIS A 19 0.64 9.12 0.08
N SER A 20 1.42 9.86 0.88
CA SER A 20 2.60 10.60 0.41
C SER A 20 3.59 9.72 -0.35
N GLU A 21 3.81 8.50 0.12
CA GLU A 21 4.72 7.56 -0.53
C GLU A 21 4.20 7.09 -1.89
N VAL A 22 2.89 6.96 -2.06
CA VAL A 22 2.29 6.66 -3.38
C VAL A 22 2.43 7.84 -4.33
N LEU A 23 2.29 9.07 -3.83
CA LEU A 23 2.56 10.27 -4.63
C LEU A 23 4.02 10.30 -5.09
N HIS A 24 4.96 9.99 -4.19
CA HIS A 24 6.38 9.91 -4.50
C HIS A 24 6.65 8.79 -5.53
N ALA A 25 6.18 7.57 -5.29
CA ALA A 25 6.34 6.44 -6.21
C ALA A 25 5.83 6.77 -7.62
N ALA A 26 4.69 7.45 -7.74
CA ALA A 26 4.13 7.85 -9.04
C ALA A 26 4.98 8.91 -9.79
N THR A 27 5.99 9.50 -9.16
CA THR A 27 6.95 10.39 -9.85
C THR A 27 8.11 9.64 -10.47
N ILE A 28 8.43 8.44 -9.97
CA ILE A 28 9.60 7.65 -10.39
C ILE A 28 9.19 6.41 -11.19
N VAL A 29 8.00 5.84 -10.92
CA VAL A 29 7.50 4.66 -11.63
C VAL A 29 6.67 5.12 -12.82
N PRO A 30 7.05 4.75 -14.07
CA PRO A 30 6.21 5.03 -15.23
C PRO A 30 4.83 4.36 -15.10
N PRO A 31 3.76 4.97 -15.63
CA PRO A 31 2.46 4.32 -15.68
C PRO A 31 2.50 2.95 -16.35
N GLY A 32 2.10 1.93 -15.63
CA GLY A 32 2.08 0.53 -16.03
C GLY A 32 1.00 -0.22 -15.26
N ARG A 33 1.18 -1.51 -15.03
CA ARG A 33 0.27 -2.34 -14.23
C ARG A 33 0.56 -2.18 -12.74
N ALA A 34 -0.41 -1.71 -11.97
CA ALA A 34 -0.28 -1.56 -10.53
C ALA A 34 -1.23 -2.50 -9.77
N LEU A 35 -0.77 -3.04 -8.64
CA LEU A 35 -1.55 -3.85 -7.71
C LEU A 35 -1.57 -3.17 -6.35
N ASP A 36 -2.76 -2.82 -5.87
CA ASP A 36 -2.99 -2.20 -4.56
C ASP A 36 -3.58 -3.24 -3.60
N LEU A 37 -2.76 -3.70 -2.67
CA LEU A 37 -3.09 -4.73 -1.67
C LEU A 37 -3.64 -4.06 -0.40
N GLY A 38 -4.93 -4.28 -0.11
CA GLY A 38 -5.64 -3.63 0.98
C GLY A 38 -6.03 -2.19 0.63
N CYS A 39 -6.65 -2.01 -0.53
CA CYS A 39 -6.94 -0.70 -1.11
C CYS A 39 -7.93 0.16 -0.31
N GLY A 40 -8.69 -0.44 0.63
CA GLY A 40 -9.75 0.25 1.36
C GLY A 40 -10.74 0.94 0.41
N ASN A 41 -11.09 2.18 0.70
CA ASN A 41 -11.96 2.99 -0.15
C ASN A 41 -11.25 3.55 -1.42
N GLY A 42 -10.02 3.12 -1.70
CA GLY A 42 -9.34 3.36 -2.97
C GLY A 42 -8.57 4.67 -3.11
N ARG A 43 -8.18 5.35 -2.01
CA ARG A 43 -7.45 6.62 -2.09
C ARG A 43 -6.22 6.59 -3.00
N ASN A 44 -5.48 5.47 -2.97
CA ASN A 44 -4.28 5.28 -3.79
C ASN A 44 -4.63 4.76 -5.19
N SER A 45 -5.51 3.75 -5.26
CA SER A 45 -5.95 3.13 -6.51
C SER A 45 -6.58 4.14 -7.48
N LEU A 46 -7.46 5.01 -6.98
CA LEU A 46 -8.11 6.06 -7.77
C LEU A 46 -7.10 7.08 -8.31
N TYR A 47 -6.15 7.50 -7.48
CA TYR A 47 -5.10 8.42 -7.89
C TYR A 47 -4.22 7.81 -8.99
N LEU A 48 -3.75 6.58 -8.79
CA LEU A 48 -2.91 5.87 -9.76
C LEU A 48 -3.66 5.68 -11.09
N ALA A 49 -4.92 5.22 -11.05
CA ALA A 49 -5.74 5.02 -12.25
C ALA A 49 -5.96 6.33 -13.01
N ALA A 50 -6.28 7.42 -12.31
CA ALA A 50 -6.46 8.74 -12.92
C ALA A 50 -5.15 9.33 -13.49
N ASN A 51 -3.99 8.80 -13.07
CA ASN A 51 -2.68 9.19 -13.57
C ASN A 51 -2.08 8.18 -14.57
N GLY A 52 -2.91 7.26 -15.09
CA GLY A 52 -2.57 6.42 -16.26
C GLY A 52 -2.12 5.00 -15.95
N PHE A 53 -2.07 4.58 -14.67
CA PHE A 53 -1.81 3.18 -14.34
C PHE A 53 -3.01 2.29 -14.64
N ALA A 54 -2.76 1.06 -15.08
CA ALA A 54 -3.77 0.00 -15.11
C ALA A 54 -3.79 -0.67 -13.72
N VAL A 55 -4.80 -0.34 -12.91
CA VAL A 55 -4.80 -0.70 -11.48
C VAL A 55 -5.68 -1.90 -11.21
N THR A 56 -5.15 -2.87 -10.46
CA THR A 56 -5.91 -3.91 -9.77
C THR A 56 -5.91 -3.60 -8.28
N ALA A 57 -7.09 -3.53 -7.67
CA ALA A 57 -7.27 -3.11 -6.28
C ALA A 57 -8.07 -4.15 -5.49
N TRP A 58 -7.51 -4.63 -4.38
CA TRP A 58 -8.13 -5.65 -3.54
C TRP A 58 -8.25 -5.22 -2.10
N ASP A 59 -9.39 -5.50 -1.50
CA ASP A 59 -9.62 -5.35 -0.06
C ASP A 59 -10.56 -6.44 0.44
N LYS A 60 -10.45 -6.85 1.71
CA LYS A 60 -11.35 -7.84 2.31
C LYS A 60 -12.73 -7.28 2.65
N ASN A 61 -12.85 -5.96 2.78
CA ASN A 61 -14.10 -5.30 3.15
C ASN A 61 -14.96 -5.01 1.91
N PRO A 62 -16.09 -5.73 1.71
CA PRO A 62 -16.94 -5.52 0.56
C PRO A 62 -17.56 -4.12 0.50
N MET A 63 -17.79 -3.46 1.64
CA MET A 63 -18.31 -2.09 1.65
C MET A 63 -17.29 -1.10 1.07
N SER A 64 -16.01 -1.26 1.43
CA SER A 64 -14.93 -0.44 0.88
C SER A 64 -14.77 -0.66 -0.62
N VAL A 65 -14.79 -1.92 -1.07
CA VAL A 65 -14.70 -2.27 -2.50
C VAL A 65 -15.89 -1.72 -3.28
N ASN A 66 -17.11 -1.82 -2.76
CA ASN A 66 -18.32 -1.26 -3.40
C ASN A 66 -18.27 0.27 -3.49
N ASN A 67 -17.75 0.95 -2.44
CA ASN A 67 -17.55 2.39 -2.48
C ASN A 67 -16.54 2.79 -3.57
N LEU A 68 -15.39 2.11 -3.61
CA LEU A 68 -14.38 2.30 -4.65
C LEU A 68 -14.95 2.09 -6.06
N GLU A 69 -15.73 1.03 -6.26
CA GLU A 69 -16.37 0.73 -7.54
C GLU A 69 -17.36 1.82 -7.97
N SER A 70 -18.12 2.37 -7.01
CA SER A 70 -19.04 3.48 -7.27
C SER A 70 -18.30 4.74 -7.75
N ILE A 71 -17.17 5.05 -7.11
CA ILE A 71 -16.34 6.20 -7.50
C ILE A 71 -15.67 5.92 -8.86
N ARG A 72 -15.14 4.70 -9.08
CA ARG A 72 -14.58 4.27 -10.35
C ARG A 72 -15.55 4.52 -11.51
N ALA A 73 -16.81 4.08 -11.34
CA ALA A 73 -17.85 4.25 -12.34
C ALA A 73 -18.20 5.73 -12.59
N ALA A 74 -18.34 6.52 -11.51
CA ALA A 74 -18.63 7.94 -11.60
C ALA A 74 -17.52 8.74 -12.32
N GLU A 75 -16.25 8.33 -12.13
CA GLU A 75 -15.07 8.96 -12.74
C GLU A 75 -14.68 8.35 -14.09
N ARG A 76 -15.38 7.29 -14.53
CA ARG A 76 -15.11 6.53 -15.78
C ARG A 76 -13.65 6.06 -15.86
N LEU A 77 -13.17 5.46 -14.76
CA LEU A 77 -11.82 4.88 -14.69
C LEU A 77 -11.85 3.41 -15.14
N ASP A 78 -11.92 3.19 -16.45
CA ASP A 78 -12.02 1.85 -17.03
C ASP A 78 -10.73 1.02 -16.87
N ASN A 79 -9.63 1.68 -16.52
CA ASN A 79 -8.32 1.11 -16.20
C ASN A 79 -8.16 0.71 -14.72
N LEU A 80 -9.22 0.74 -13.92
CA LEU A 80 -9.25 0.26 -12.54
C LEU A 80 -10.15 -0.95 -12.41
N GLN A 81 -9.63 -2.05 -11.87
CA GLN A 81 -10.38 -3.27 -11.53
C GLN A 81 -10.35 -3.48 -10.02
N THR A 82 -11.48 -3.88 -9.46
CA THR A 82 -11.62 -4.08 -8.02
C THR A 82 -12.10 -5.50 -7.71
N ALA A 83 -11.69 -6.05 -6.56
CA ALA A 83 -12.24 -7.32 -6.07
C ALA A 83 -12.17 -7.43 -4.55
N VAL A 84 -13.14 -8.15 -3.98
CA VAL A 84 -13.08 -8.54 -2.57
C VAL A 84 -12.13 -9.72 -2.42
N LYS A 85 -11.03 -9.52 -1.71
CA LYS A 85 -9.98 -10.52 -1.46
C LYS A 85 -9.45 -10.42 -0.04
N ASP A 86 -9.30 -11.55 0.64
CA ASP A 86 -8.62 -11.63 1.93
C ASP A 86 -7.15 -11.98 1.72
N LEU A 87 -6.26 -11.08 2.10
CA LEU A 87 -4.81 -11.24 1.95
C LEU A 87 -4.24 -12.34 2.85
N ASN A 88 -4.94 -12.74 3.93
CA ASN A 88 -4.51 -13.84 4.79
C ASN A 88 -4.58 -15.22 4.10
N SER A 89 -5.41 -15.34 3.07
CA SER A 89 -5.57 -16.61 2.34
C SER A 89 -5.24 -16.49 0.85
N LEU A 90 -4.72 -15.32 0.43
CA LEU A 90 -4.52 -15.01 -0.97
C LEU A 90 -3.15 -15.47 -1.47
N SER A 91 -3.16 -16.29 -2.53
CA SER A 91 -2.02 -16.44 -3.44
C SER A 91 -2.42 -15.86 -4.79
N PHE A 92 -1.58 -15.03 -5.36
CA PHE A 92 -1.85 -14.36 -6.61
C PHE A 92 -0.71 -14.52 -7.61
N GLY A 93 -1.04 -14.43 -8.88
CA GLY A 93 -0.13 -14.42 -9.99
C GLY A 93 -0.27 -13.13 -10.80
N GLY A 94 0.34 -13.13 -11.96
CA GLY A 94 0.43 -11.96 -12.82
C GLY A 94 1.81 -11.30 -12.70
N GLU A 95 1.96 -10.20 -13.38
CA GLU A 95 3.19 -9.43 -13.42
C GLU A 95 2.82 -7.95 -13.36
N TYR A 96 3.40 -7.22 -12.43
CA TYR A 96 3.05 -5.83 -12.13
C TYR A 96 4.30 -4.95 -12.11
N ASP A 97 4.15 -3.74 -12.63
CA ASP A 97 5.20 -2.72 -12.62
C ASP A 97 5.30 -2.02 -11.26
N LEU A 98 4.18 -1.99 -10.51
CA LEU A 98 4.13 -1.46 -9.15
C LEU A 98 3.21 -2.34 -8.28
N ILE A 99 3.72 -2.87 -7.18
CA ILE A 99 2.89 -3.50 -6.14
C ILE A 99 3.00 -2.68 -4.87
N LEU A 100 1.86 -2.26 -4.33
CA LEU A 100 1.83 -1.47 -3.11
C LEU A 100 0.96 -2.09 -2.01
N SER A 101 1.38 -1.88 -0.76
CA SER A 101 0.64 -2.22 0.45
C SER A 101 0.89 -1.12 1.48
N THR A 102 -0.08 -0.22 1.66
CA THR A 102 0.08 0.94 2.54
C THR A 102 -0.85 0.85 3.74
N VAL A 103 -0.28 0.73 4.94
CA VAL A 103 -1.01 0.70 6.23
C VAL A 103 -1.98 -0.50 6.30
N VAL A 104 -1.54 -1.68 5.85
CA VAL A 104 -2.36 -2.89 5.75
C VAL A 104 -1.76 -4.06 6.53
N MET A 105 -0.47 -4.33 6.40
CA MET A 105 0.17 -5.55 6.91
C MET A 105 -0.02 -5.73 8.42
N MET A 106 -0.15 -4.65 9.20
CA MET A 106 -0.43 -4.73 10.63
C MET A 106 -1.77 -5.37 10.99
N PHE A 107 -2.69 -5.51 10.04
CA PHE A 107 -4.00 -6.15 10.23
C PHE A 107 -4.06 -7.61 9.78
N LEU A 108 -2.93 -8.14 9.29
CA LEU A 108 -2.82 -9.51 8.81
C LEU A 108 -2.27 -10.43 9.90
N GLU A 109 -2.55 -11.74 9.75
CA GLU A 109 -1.96 -12.75 10.60
C GLU A 109 -0.43 -12.81 10.39
N PRO A 110 0.38 -12.93 11.47
CA PRO A 110 1.84 -12.90 11.36
C PRO A 110 2.41 -13.92 10.38
N ASP A 111 1.86 -15.13 10.37
CA ASP A 111 2.31 -16.21 9.49
C ASP A 111 2.05 -15.95 8.00
N THR A 112 1.19 -15.00 7.68
CA THR A 112 0.88 -14.59 6.29
C THR A 112 1.99 -13.70 5.71
N ILE A 113 2.64 -12.89 6.53
CA ILE A 113 3.53 -11.81 6.08
C ILE A 113 4.68 -12.31 5.19
N PRO A 114 5.46 -13.32 5.56
CA PRO A 114 6.56 -13.80 4.71
C PRO A 114 6.07 -14.28 3.33
N GLY A 115 4.96 -15.02 3.31
CA GLY A 115 4.36 -15.55 2.08
C GLY A 115 3.82 -14.43 1.18
N LEU A 116 3.19 -13.42 1.77
CA LEU A 116 2.66 -12.25 1.04
C LEU A 116 3.80 -11.44 0.39
N ILE A 117 4.87 -11.14 1.14
CA ILE A 117 6.04 -10.42 0.62
C ILE A 117 6.70 -11.24 -0.51
N ALA A 118 6.92 -12.54 -0.30
CA ALA A 118 7.48 -13.40 -1.34
C ALA A 118 6.59 -13.44 -2.60
N ASN A 119 5.26 -13.38 -2.44
CA ASN A 119 4.33 -13.31 -3.56
C ASN A 119 4.41 -11.96 -4.28
N MET A 120 4.52 -10.84 -3.55
CA MET A 120 4.75 -9.52 -4.14
C MET A 120 6.03 -9.54 -4.99
N GLN A 121 7.13 -10.00 -4.43
CA GLN A 121 8.43 -10.10 -5.12
C GLN A 121 8.35 -10.93 -6.41
N ARG A 122 7.72 -12.11 -6.35
CA ARG A 122 7.58 -13.00 -7.49
C ARG A 122 6.72 -12.42 -8.61
N CYS A 123 5.73 -11.59 -8.27
CA CYS A 123 4.80 -10.98 -9.22
C CYS A 123 5.22 -9.58 -9.68
N THR A 124 6.40 -9.12 -9.29
CA THR A 124 6.95 -7.85 -9.76
C THR A 124 7.68 -8.07 -11.08
N ALA A 125 7.37 -7.27 -12.08
CA ALA A 125 8.04 -7.26 -13.38
C ALA A 125 9.52 -6.90 -13.23
N ALA A 126 10.35 -7.32 -14.17
CA ALA A 126 11.73 -6.84 -14.26
C ALA A 126 11.75 -5.31 -14.38
N GLY A 127 12.48 -4.63 -13.52
CA GLY A 127 12.45 -3.16 -13.39
C GLY A 127 11.21 -2.60 -12.68
N GLY A 128 10.34 -3.46 -12.15
CA GLY A 128 9.17 -3.06 -11.37
C GLY A 128 9.51 -2.78 -9.91
N TYR A 129 8.53 -2.30 -9.16
CA TYR A 129 8.68 -1.68 -7.84
C TYR A 129 7.74 -2.29 -6.80
N ASN A 130 8.23 -2.38 -5.56
CA ASN A 130 7.39 -2.66 -4.40
C ASN A 130 7.42 -1.47 -3.45
N LEU A 131 6.25 -1.05 -2.98
CA LEU A 131 6.07 -0.02 -1.96
C LEU A 131 5.30 -0.60 -0.77
N ILE A 132 5.90 -0.59 0.40
CA ILE A 132 5.27 -1.04 1.65
C ILE A 132 5.37 0.06 2.69
N VAL A 133 4.24 0.35 3.35
CA VAL A 133 4.19 1.18 4.55
C VAL A 133 3.43 0.41 5.62
N ALA A 134 4.06 0.12 6.74
CA ALA A 134 3.45 -0.68 7.82
C ALA A 134 3.92 -0.25 9.21
N ALA A 135 3.07 -0.49 10.21
CA ALA A 135 3.39 -0.21 11.61
C ALA A 135 4.52 -1.10 12.11
N MET A 136 5.28 -0.56 13.04
CA MET A 136 6.39 -1.24 13.72
C MET A 136 6.10 -1.38 15.21
N ASP A 137 6.81 -2.32 15.83
CA ASP A 137 6.93 -2.48 17.27
C ASP A 137 8.40 -2.29 17.66
N THR A 138 8.70 -1.16 18.27
CA THR A 138 10.06 -0.74 18.62
C THR A 138 10.20 -0.40 20.11
N ALA A 139 11.41 -0.42 20.64
CA ALA A 139 11.63 -0.17 22.07
C ALA A 139 11.23 1.25 22.50
N ASP A 140 11.39 2.25 21.63
CA ASP A 140 11.05 3.65 21.89
C ASP A 140 9.58 3.98 21.61
N TYR A 141 8.91 3.21 20.74
CA TYR A 141 7.48 3.30 20.43
C TYR A 141 6.85 1.91 20.39
N PRO A 142 6.60 1.28 21.55
CA PRO A 142 5.99 -0.05 21.60
C PRO A 142 4.58 -0.05 21.00
N CYS A 143 4.27 -1.08 20.22
CA CYS A 143 2.95 -1.24 19.60
C CYS A 143 1.94 -1.75 20.63
N THR A 144 1.21 -0.85 21.27
CA THR A 144 0.21 -1.15 22.33
C THR A 144 -1.21 -1.22 21.81
N VAL A 145 -1.44 -1.07 20.50
CA VAL A 145 -2.79 -0.95 19.92
C VAL A 145 -3.44 -2.26 19.52
N GLY A 146 -2.81 -3.40 19.81
CA GLY A 146 -3.37 -4.72 19.55
C GLY A 146 -3.43 -5.09 18.07
N PHE A 147 -2.48 -4.61 17.26
CA PHE A 147 -2.30 -5.13 15.91
C PHE A 147 -1.81 -6.58 15.97
N PRO A 148 -2.36 -7.49 15.14
CA PRO A 148 -1.86 -8.86 15.03
C PRO A 148 -0.37 -8.93 14.69
N PHE A 149 0.10 -8.01 13.85
CA PHE A 149 1.47 -7.94 13.39
C PHE A 149 2.03 -6.50 13.45
N ALA A 150 3.30 -6.37 13.72
CA ALA A 150 4.07 -5.13 13.56
C ALA A 150 5.54 -5.49 13.32
N PHE A 151 6.15 -4.87 12.32
CA PHE A 151 7.55 -5.11 11.97
C PHE A 151 8.50 -4.73 13.09
N LYS A 152 9.56 -5.53 13.27
CA LYS A 152 10.70 -5.16 14.11
C LYS A 152 11.66 -4.24 13.34
N PRO A 153 12.57 -3.51 14.04
CA PRO A 153 13.58 -2.70 13.38
C PRO A 153 14.35 -3.48 12.30
N ASN A 154 14.47 -2.92 11.11
CA ASN A 154 15.11 -3.49 9.92
C ASN A 154 14.43 -4.74 9.32
N GLU A 155 13.45 -5.37 9.96
CA GLU A 155 12.84 -6.62 9.50
C GLU A 155 12.30 -6.50 8.07
N LEU A 156 11.56 -5.42 7.75
CA LEU A 156 11.03 -5.22 6.41
C LEU A 156 12.15 -5.08 5.37
N ARG A 157 13.24 -4.42 5.72
CA ARG A 157 14.42 -4.28 4.85
C ARG A 157 15.07 -5.64 4.56
N ASP A 158 15.09 -6.53 5.53
CA ASP A 158 15.75 -7.84 5.40
C ASP A 158 15.00 -8.76 4.41
N TYR A 159 13.69 -8.57 4.20
CA TYR A 159 12.94 -9.28 3.17
C TYR A 159 13.38 -8.93 1.73
N TYR A 160 13.97 -7.75 1.52
CA TYR A 160 14.32 -7.25 0.19
C TYR A 160 15.81 -7.27 -0.11
N GLN A 161 16.56 -8.20 0.52
CA GLN A 161 17.97 -8.41 0.16
C GLN A 161 18.09 -8.79 -1.32
N GLY A 162 19.02 -8.12 -2.03
CA GLY A 162 19.21 -8.32 -3.47
C GLY A 162 18.32 -7.45 -4.38
N TRP A 163 17.47 -6.61 -3.78
CA TRP A 163 16.72 -5.58 -4.51
C TRP A 163 17.46 -4.24 -4.42
N GLU A 164 17.23 -3.35 -5.38
CA GLU A 164 17.68 -1.97 -5.31
C GLU A 164 16.82 -1.20 -4.31
N LEU A 165 17.40 -0.82 -3.18
CA LEU A 165 16.72 -0.04 -2.15
C LEU A 165 16.67 1.43 -2.58
N LEU A 166 15.48 1.94 -2.92
CA LEU A 166 15.28 3.33 -3.34
C LEU A 166 15.01 4.25 -2.14
N LYS A 167 14.23 3.76 -1.18
CA LYS A 167 13.89 4.50 0.04
C LYS A 167 13.65 3.54 1.18
N TYR A 168 14.17 3.88 2.33
CA TYR A 168 13.85 3.22 3.60
C TYR A 168 13.90 4.22 4.74
N ASN A 169 12.86 4.23 5.56
CA ASN A 169 12.86 4.92 6.85
C ASN A 169 11.97 4.17 7.86
N GLU A 170 12.14 4.52 9.13
CA GLU A 170 11.35 4.02 10.26
C GLU A 170 10.85 5.23 11.07
N ASP A 171 10.15 6.13 10.40
CA ASP A 171 9.75 7.41 10.97
C ASP A 171 8.56 7.26 11.94
N VAL A 172 8.51 8.17 12.91
CA VAL A 172 7.38 8.25 13.83
C VAL A 172 6.18 8.86 13.13
N GLY A 173 5.06 8.14 13.15
CA GLY A 173 3.77 8.59 12.67
C GLY A 173 2.69 8.53 13.74
N GLU A 174 1.51 9.05 13.43
CA GLU A 174 0.37 9.07 14.33
C GLU A 174 -0.79 8.25 13.78
N LEU A 175 -1.38 7.43 14.63
CA LEU A 175 -2.62 6.73 14.32
C LEU A 175 -3.82 7.68 14.42
N HIS A 176 -4.92 7.33 13.73
CA HIS A 176 -6.23 7.96 13.92
C HIS A 176 -6.93 7.49 15.22
N ARG A 177 -6.19 6.86 16.13
CA ARG A 177 -6.63 6.42 17.45
C ARG A 177 -5.98 7.28 18.53
N THR A 178 -6.68 7.44 19.66
CA THR A 178 -6.17 8.15 20.83
C THR A 178 -5.94 7.18 21.99
N ASP A 179 -5.00 7.53 22.86
CA ASP A 179 -4.76 6.88 24.13
C ASP A 179 -5.84 7.25 25.18
N ALA A 180 -5.72 6.74 26.39
CA ALA A 180 -6.64 7.02 27.50
C ALA A 180 -6.65 8.53 27.91
N ASN A 181 -5.64 9.30 27.54
CA ASN A 181 -5.52 10.72 27.82
C ASN A 181 -6.00 11.60 26.65
N GLY A 182 -6.48 10.98 25.56
CA GLY A 182 -6.95 11.69 24.37
C GLY A 182 -5.85 12.11 23.39
N ASN A 183 -4.60 11.72 23.64
CA ASN A 183 -3.50 12.01 22.73
C ASN A 183 -3.45 11.01 21.57
N ARG A 184 -3.07 11.45 20.37
CA ARG A 184 -2.84 10.55 19.25
C ARG A 184 -1.75 9.53 19.58
N ILE A 185 -2.05 8.25 19.32
CA ILE A 185 -1.07 7.18 19.54
C ILE A 185 0.01 7.29 18.46
N LYS A 186 1.27 7.35 18.91
CA LYS A 186 2.45 7.39 18.05
C LYS A 186 3.08 6.02 17.95
N LEU A 187 3.43 5.63 16.73
CA LEU A 187 4.19 4.43 16.41
C LEU A 187 5.25 4.77 15.38
N ARG A 188 6.27 3.93 15.26
CA ARG A 188 7.10 3.95 14.07
C ARG A 188 6.41 3.24 12.92
N PHE A 189 6.66 3.72 11.72
CA PHE A 189 6.22 3.10 10.47
C PHE A 189 7.43 2.84 9.59
N ALA A 190 7.62 1.57 9.22
CA ALA A 190 8.56 1.22 8.19
C ALA A 190 7.99 1.64 6.83
N THR A 191 8.73 2.46 6.11
CA THR A 191 8.49 2.77 4.70
C THR A 191 9.60 2.12 3.88
N HIS A 192 9.24 1.31 2.92
CA HIS A 192 10.17 0.59 2.06
C HIS A 192 9.75 0.71 0.60
N GLU A 193 10.62 1.29 -0.22
CA GLU A 193 10.51 1.33 -1.67
C GLU A 193 11.72 0.61 -2.26
N ALA A 194 11.48 -0.43 -3.03
CA ALA A 194 12.55 -1.17 -3.70
C ALA A 194 12.18 -1.48 -5.15
N ALA A 195 13.19 -1.47 -6.02
CA ALA A 195 13.08 -1.87 -7.40
C ALA A 195 13.73 -3.24 -7.63
N LEU A 196 13.09 -4.07 -8.46
CA LEU A 196 13.71 -5.27 -8.98
C LEU A 196 14.62 -4.88 -10.15
N PHE A 197 15.89 -5.26 -10.10
CA PHE A 197 16.82 -4.98 -11.19
C PHE A 197 16.27 -5.47 -12.54
N ALA A 198 16.28 -4.60 -13.55
CA ALA A 198 16.06 -5.05 -14.91
C ALA A 198 17.26 -5.92 -15.32
N ILE A 199 16.98 -7.15 -15.72
CA ILE A 199 18.01 -8.01 -16.33
C ILE A 199 18.29 -7.42 -17.71
N THR A 200 19.44 -6.76 -17.87
CA THR A 200 19.93 -6.23 -19.15
C THR A 200 20.46 -7.36 -20.04
#